data_c2bff4b54bbb65931713581c614c9ed1
#
_entry.id   c2bff4b54bbb65931713581c614c9ed1
#
_cell.length_a   1.000
_cell.length_b   1.000
_cell.length_c   1.000
_cell.angle_alpha   90.00
_cell.angle_beta   90.00
_cell.angle_gamma   90.00
#
_symmetry.space_group_name_H-M   'P 1'
#
loop_
_entity.id
_entity.type
_entity.pdbx_description
1 polymer ?
#
loop_
_entity_poly.entity_id
_entity_poly.type
_entity_poly.pdbx_seq_one_letter_code
_entity_poly.pdbx_strand_id
1 'polypeptide(L)'
;ILTKKERIFFTFLVFGMFITMLLELLGLSLVVPIVYGLTQENIFEKFSFLENIQQLLNYPDIKTIIFLSLVLFLLVYVLKNIYLVFFYWFEGKFISITRQNISSRLYKNFLYKDYSFHINENSANIITKVKTDLNYYGGSLEALSIFISELIIFLGLSIFLFFIQSSGVFMVSIFIVFFLTIFYVFFYKKIQQMGVERR
;
A
#
# COMPACT_ATOMS: atom_id res chain seq x y z
N ILE A 1 -18.29 12.61 -8.21
CA ILE A 1 -17.70 13.55 -7.27
C ILE A 1 -16.26 13.90 -7.69
N LEU A 2 -15.46 12.96 -8.22
CA LEU A 2 -14.13 13.20 -8.76
C LEU A 2 -14.21 13.81 -10.18
N THR A 3 -13.39 14.82 -10.46
CA THR A 3 -13.22 15.39 -11.80
C THR A 3 -12.55 14.38 -12.74
N LYS A 4 -12.66 14.58 -14.07
CA LYS A 4 -11.97 13.71 -15.05
C LYS A 4 -10.47 13.64 -14.79
N LYS A 5 -9.82 14.74 -14.41
CA LYS A 5 -8.38 14.77 -14.09
C LYS A 5 -8.06 13.96 -12.84
N GLU A 6 -8.89 14.04 -11.79
CA GLU A 6 -8.70 13.26 -10.55
C GLU A 6 -8.89 11.76 -10.78
N ARG A 7 -9.79 11.36 -11.68
CA ARG A 7 -9.94 9.94 -12.06
C ARG A 7 -8.71 9.39 -12.76
N ILE A 8 -8.15 10.14 -13.71
CA ILE A 8 -6.92 9.74 -14.40
C ILE A 8 -5.77 9.62 -13.40
N PHE A 9 -5.65 10.59 -12.49
CA PHE A 9 -4.62 10.57 -11.46
C PHE A 9 -4.76 9.37 -10.52
N PHE A 10 -6.00 9.04 -10.13
CA PHE A 10 -6.30 7.85 -9.33
C PHE A 10 -5.93 6.55 -10.06
N THR A 11 -6.18 6.46 -11.38
CA THR A 11 -5.76 5.31 -12.17
C THR A 11 -4.24 5.13 -12.16
N PHE A 12 -3.48 6.23 -12.26
CA PHE A 12 -2.02 6.18 -12.12
C PHE A 12 -1.57 5.74 -10.72
N LEU A 13 -2.28 6.15 -9.66
CA LEU A 13 -2.01 5.66 -8.30
C LEU A 13 -2.22 4.16 -8.19
N VAL A 14 -3.34 3.64 -8.70
CA VAL A 14 -3.61 2.19 -8.68
C VAL A 14 -2.53 1.43 -9.45
N PHE A 15 -2.10 1.95 -10.60
CA PHE A 15 -0.99 1.36 -11.35
C PHE A 15 0.32 1.39 -10.54
N GLY A 16 0.61 2.48 -9.84
CA GLY A 16 1.75 2.57 -8.91
C GLY A 16 1.68 1.55 -7.78
N MET A 17 0.49 1.28 -7.22
CA MET A 17 0.28 0.23 -6.21
C MET A 17 0.62 -1.17 -6.75
N PHE A 18 0.28 -1.45 -8.01
CA PHE A 18 0.69 -2.70 -8.65
C PHE A 18 2.22 -2.81 -8.80
N ILE A 19 2.89 -1.73 -9.15
CA ILE A 19 4.37 -1.72 -9.20
C ILE A 19 4.95 -1.94 -7.79
N THR A 20 4.38 -1.33 -6.76
CA THR A 20 4.77 -1.57 -5.35
C THR A 20 4.65 -3.04 -5.01
N MET A 21 3.54 -3.70 -5.34
CA MET A 21 3.32 -5.13 -5.15
C MET A 21 4.40 -5.96 -5.87
N LEU A 22 4.70 -5.66 -7.13
CA LEU A 22 5.71 -6.39 -7.89
C LEU A 22 7.10 -6.26 -7.28
N LEU A 23 7.48 -5.06 -6.83
CA LEU A 23 8.75 -4.83 -6.15
C LEU A 23 8.83 -5.54 -4.80
N GLU A 24 7.71 -5.66 -4.07
CA GLU A 24 7.61 -6.44 -2.84
C GLU A 24 7.85 -7.93 -3.12
N LEU A 25 7.18 -8.47 -4.14
CA LEU A 25 7.35 -9.86 -4.58
C LEU A 25 8.78 -10.15 -5.03
N LEU A 26 9.40 -9.23 -5.79
CA LEU A 26 10.79 -9.37 -6.22
C LEU A 26 11.74 -9.40 -5.01
N GLY A 27 11.55 -8.50 -4.04
CA GLY A 27 12.35 -8.51 -2.82
C GLY A 27 12.26 -9.83 -2.07
N LEU A 28 11.05 -10.35 -1.88
CA LEU A 28 10.84 -11.64 -1.20
C LEU A 28 11.35 -12.83 -2.00
N SER A 29 11.18 -12.82 -3.34
CA SER A 29 11.67 -13.90 -4.19
C SER A 29 13.19 -14.08 -4.13
N LEU A 30 13.94 -12.99 -3.91
CA LEU A 30 15.39 -13.05 -3.75
C LEU A 30 15.85 -13.59 -2.38
N VAL A 31 15.01 -13.48 -1.35
CA VAL A 31 15.32 -14.05 -0.02
C VAL A 31 15.32 -15.57 -0.07
N VAL A 32 14.43 -16.17 -0.85
CA VAL A 32 14.26 -17.63 -0.92
C VAL A 32 15.57 -18.34 -1.31
N PRO A 33 16.25 -18.04 -2.43
CA PRO A 33 17.51 -18.68 -2.79
C PRO A 33 18.64 -18.39 -1.79
N ILE A 34 18.67 -17.23 -1.14
CA ILE A 34 19.65 -16.89 -0.12
C ILE A 34 19.51 -17.82 1.08
N VAL A 35 18.27 -17.99 1.59
CA VAL A 35 18.00 -18.90 2.73
C VAL A 35 18.32 -20.35 2.38
N TYR A 36 17.93 -20.82 1.20
CA TYR A 36 18.29 -22.17 0.74
C TYR A 36 19.80 -22.34 0.61
N GLY A 37 20.53 -21.32 0.15
CA GLY A 37 21.97 -21.33 0.02
C GLY A 37 22.73 -21.46 1.33
N LEU A 38 22.15 -20.96 2.39
CA LEU A 38 22.71 -21.04 3.73
C LEU A 38 22.39 -22.38 4.43
N THR A 39 21.33 -23.06 4.01
CA THR A 39 20.81 -24.25 4.73
C THR A 39 21.05 -25.58 4.01
N GLN A 40 21.25 -25.57 2.69
CA GLN A 40 21.35 -26.79 1.88
C GLN A 40 22.51 -26.67 0.86
N GLU A 41 23.26 -27.76 0.68
CA GLU A 41 24.40 -27.81 -0.23
C GLU A 41 23.99 -27.88 -1.71
N ASN A 42 22.77 -28.32 -2.06
CA ASN A 42 22.29 -28.55 -3.43
C ASN A 42 21.30 -27.47 -3.93
N ILE A 43 21.70 -26.19 -3.93
CA ILE A 43 20.89 -25.06 -4.39
C ILE A 43 20.58 -25.15 -5.89
N PHE A 44 21.53 -25.63 -6.66
CA PHE A 44 21.49 -25.60 -8.14
C PHE A 44 20.42 -26.51 -8.71
N GLU A 45 20.16 -27.67 -8.11
CA GLU A 45 19.10 -28.59 -8.55
C GLU A 45 17.70 -28.00 -8.44
N LYS A 46 17.48 -27.10 -7.49
CA LYS A 46 16.16 -26.53 -7.21
C LYS A 46 15.88 -25.20 -7.95
N PHE A 47 16.93 -24.48 -8.29
CA PHE A 47 16.83 -23.18 -8.96
C PHE A 47 17.63 -23.15 -10.26
N SER A 48 17.05 -23.60 -11.37
CA SER A 48 17.66 -23.62 -12.72
C SER A 48 18.19 -22.23 -13.15
N PHE A 49 17.65 -21.16 -12.61
CA PHE A 49 18.12 -19.80 -12.80
C PHE A 49 19.54 -19.60 -12.24
N LEU A 50 19.89 -20.20 -11.10
CA LEU A 50 21.22 -20.11 -10.50
C LEU A 50 22.26 -20.92 -11.29
N GLU A 51 21.86 -22.00 -11.95
CA GLU A 51 22.70 -22.75 -12.89
C GLU A 51 23.15 -21.91 -14.08
N ASN A 52 22.22 -21.14 -14.65
CA ASN A 52 22.55 -20.21 -15.74
C ASN A 52 23.53 -19.12 -15.30
N ILE A 53 23.39 -18.60 -14.08
CA ILE A 53 24.31 -17.62 -13.51
C ILE A 53 25.68 -18.25 -13.23
N GLN A 54 25.72 -19.49 -12.74
CA GLN A 54 26.95 -20.23 -12.48
C GLN A 54 27.74 -20.46 -13.78
N GLN A 55 27.06 -20.83 -14.87
CA GLN A 55 27.71 -20.98 -16.19
C GLN A 55 28.23 -19.65 -16.72
N LEU A 56 27.48 -18.55 -16.55
CA LEU A 56 27.84 -17.21 -17.04
C LEU A 56 29.07 -16.64 -16.30
N LEU A 57 29.27 -17.03 -15.04
CA LEU A 57 30.35 -16.57 -14.15
C LEU A 57 31.55 -17.54 -14.09
N ASN A 58 31.66 -18.54 -15.00
CA ASN A 58 32.72 -19.53 -15.03
C ASN A 58 32.86 -20.38 -13.75
N TYR A 59 31.74 -20.87 -13.25
CA TYR A 59 31.65 -21.75 -12.07
C TYR A 59 32.27 -21.17 -10.78
N PRO A 60 31.78 -20.02 -10.28
CA PRO A 60 32.25 -19.46 -9.03
C PRO A 60 31.89 -20.35 -7.83
N ASP A 61 32.67 -20.24 -6.77
CA ASP A 61 32.40 -20.90 -5.50
C ASP A 61 31.01 -20.50 -4.94
N ILE A 62 30.33 -21.41 -4.24
CA ILE A 62 29.02 -21.20 -3.62
C ILE A 62 29.01 -19.92 -2.77
N LYS A 63 30.08 -19.64 -2.05
CA LYS A 63 30.22 -18.41 -1.25
C LYS A 63 30.11 -17.14 -2.08
N THR A 64 30.71 -17.15 -3.27
CA THR A 64 30.67 -16.02 -4.21
C THR A 64 29.26 -15.81 -4.75
N ILE A 65 28.51 -16.88 -5.03
CA ILE A 65 27.11 -16.79 -5.49
C ILE A 65 26.21 -16.24 -4.39
N ILE A 66 26.37 -16.70 -3.15
CA ILE A 66 25.62 -16.17 -2.01
C ILE A 66 25.94 -14.67 -1.82
N PHE A 67 27.20 -14.28 -1.88
CA PHE A 67 27.60 -12.88 -1.76
C PHE A 67 27.00 -12.00 -2.87
N LEU A 68 27.06 -12.44 -4.13
CA LEU A 68 26.44 -11.74 -5.26
C LEU A 68 24.91 -11.63 -5.09
N SER A 69 24.25 -12.69 -4.62
CA SER A 69 22.82 -12.68 -4.35
C SER A 69 22.44 -11.68 -3.24
N LEU A 70 23.27 -11.57 -2.20
CA LEU A 70 23.08 -10.57 -1.14
C LEU A 70 23.26 -9.14 -1.64
N VAL A 71 24.30 -8.92 -2.48
CA VAL A 71 24.50 -7.58 -3.10
C VAL A 71 23.34 -7.22 -4.02
N LEU A 72 22.86 -8.16 -4.84
CA LEU A 72 21.71 -7.96 -5.70
C LEU A 72 20.43 -7.67 -4.90
N PHE A 73 20.20 -8.45 -3.84
CA PHE A 73 19.08 -8.22 -2.90
C PHE A 73 19.13 -6.80 -2.30
N LEU A 74 20.29 -6.38 -1.82
CA LEU A 74 20.47 -5.04 -1.24
C LEU A 74 20.20 -3.95 -2.28
N LEU A 75 20.69 -4.12 -3.51
CA LEU A 75 20.47 -3.18 -4.61
C LEU A 75 18.98 -3.07 -4.94
N VAL A 76 18.29 -4.20 -5.10
CA VAL A 76 16.84 -4.24 -5.38
C VAL A 76 16.07 -3.60 -4.22
N TYR A 77 16.47 -3.86 -2.97
CA TYR A 77 15.84 -3.29 -1.79
C TYR A 77 16.01 -1.76 -1.72
N VAL A 78 17.18 -1.25 -2.05
CA VAL A 78 17.42 0.20 -2.14
C VAL A 78 16.58 0.84 -3.24
N LEU A 79 16.56 0.26 -4.44
CA LEU A 79 15.75 0.75 -5.56
C LEU A 79 14.24 0.75 -5.22
N LYS A 80 13.76 -0.32 -4.58
CA LYS A 80 12.40 -0.40 -4.07
C LYS A 80 12.08 0.76 -3.12
N ASN A 81 12.94 1.01 -2.12
CA ASN A 81 12.69 2.08 -1.16
C ASN A 81 12.73 3.48 -1.80
N ILE A 82 13.61 3.72 -2.77
CA ILE A 82 13.60 4.95 -3.56
C ILE A 82 12.27 5.11 -4.30
N TYR A 83 11.79 4.05 -4.96
CA TYR A 83 10.49 4.06 -5.62
C TYR A 83 9.34 4.36 -4.64
N LEU A 84 9.33 3.73 -3.45
CA LEU A 84 8.31 3.95 -2.43
C LEU A 84 8.24 5.40 -1.96
N VAL A 85 9.39 6.06 -1.77
CA VAL A 85 9.44 7.48 -1.41
C VAL A 85 8.76 8.34 -2.49
N PHE A 86 9.06 8.11 -3.76
CA PHE A 86 8.41 8.80 -4.87
C PHE A 86 6.91 8.50 -4.94
N PHE A 87 6.53 7.25 -4.74
CA PHE A 87 5.13 6.82 -4.77
C PHE A 87 4.32 7.50 -3.66
N TYR A 88 4.80 7.49 -2.41
CA TYR A 88 4.12 8.15 -1.29
C TYR A 88 4.05 9.67 -1.46
N TRP A 89 5.09 10.29 -2.02
CA TRP A 89 5.04 11.71 -2.36
C TRP A 89 3.95 12.00 -3.41
N PHE A 90 3.85 11.17 -4.44
CA PHE A 90 2.85 11.30 -5.50
C PHE A 90 1.43 11.10 -4.94
N GLU A 91 1.22 10.11 -4.09
CA GLU A 91 -0.03 9.84 -3.38
C GLU A 91 -0.45 11.03 -2.50
N GLY A 92 0.45 11.53 -1.67
CA GLY A 92 0.21 12.71 -0.82
C GLY A 92 -0.16 13.95 -1.64
N LYS A 93 0.46 14.14 -2.80
CA LYS A 93 0.12 15.21 -3.74
C LYS A 93 -1.31 15.06 -4.29
N PHE A 94 -1.72 13.84 -4.63
CA PHE A 94 -3.11 13.57 -5.08
C PHE A 94 -4.12 13.93 -4.00
N ILE A 95 -3.91 13.46 -2.78
CA ILE A 95 -4.79 13.72 -1.64
C ILE A 95 -4.89 15.22 -1.37
N SER A 96 -3.75 15.93 -1.41
CA SER A 96 -3.68 17.38 -1.21
C SER A 96 -4.45 18.15 -2.29
N ILE A 97 -4.27 17.82 -3.57
CA ILE A 97 -4.99 18.44 -4.70
C ILE A 97 -6.50 18.20 -4.59
N THR A 98 -6.91 16.96 -4.29
CA THR A 98 -8.32 16.61 -4.13
C THR A 98 -8.95 17.37 -2.97
N ARG A 99 -8.25 17.46 -1.83
CA ARG A 99 -8.68 18.26 -0.66
C ARG A 99 -8.83 19.74 -1.03
N GLN A 100 -7.86 20.33 -1.73
CA GLN A 100 -7.91 21.73 -2.17
C GLN A 100 -9.09 22.01 -3.12
N ASN A 101 -9.36 21.11 -4.07
CA ASN A 101 -10.47 21.25 -5.00
C ASN A 101 -11.82 21.22 -4.29
N ILE A 102 -11.99 20.30 -3.32
CA ILE A 102 -13.21 20.21 -2.52
C ILE A 102 -13.37 21.45 -1.64
N SER A 103 -12.28 21.90 -0.99
CA SER A 103 -12.26 23.12 -0.18
C SER A 103 -12.73 24.32 -0.99
N SER A 104 -12.17 24.52 -2.19
CA SER A 104 -12.54 25.63 -3.06
C SER A 104 -14.00 25.58 -3.50
N ARG A 105 -14.54 24.38 -3.75
CA ARG A 105 -15.97 24.20 -4.12
C ARG A 105 -16.87 24.49 -2.94
N LEU A 106 -16.55 24.00 -1.76
CA LEU A 106 -17.32 24.26 -0.54
C LEU A 106 -17.32 25.75 -0.21
N TYR A 107 -16.16 26.39 -0.24
CA TYR A 107 -16.01 27.81 0.02
C TYR A 107 -16.83 28.66 -0.94
N LYS A 108 -16.76 28.34 -2.26
CA LYS A 108 -17.62 29.01 -3.25
C LYS A 108 -19.11 28.82 -2.95
N ASN A 109 -19.54 27.60 -2.63
CA ASN A 109 -20.93 27.33 -2.30
C ASN A 109 -21.40 28.12 -1.08
N PHE A 110 -20.53 28.35 -0.08
CA PHE A 110 -20.87 29.19 1.07
C PHE A 110 -20.97 30.67 0.68
N LEU A 111 -20.04 31.19 -0.10
CA LEU A 111 -20.05 32.59 -0.54
C LEU A 111 -21.30 32.97 -1.35
N TYR A 112 -21.83 32.04 -2.13
CA TYR A 112 -23.02 32.28 -2.99
C TYR A 112 -24.34 31.89 -2.29
N LYS A 113 -24.36 31.67 -0.97
CA LYS A 113 -25.58 31.50 -0.19
C LYS A 113 -26.33 32.83 -0.04
N ASP A 114 -27.65 32.73 0.19
CA ASP A 114 -28.51 33.88 0.40
C ASP A 114 -28.10 34.71 1.62
N TYR A 115 -28.36 36.00 1.60
CA TYR A 115 -28.02 36.93 2.67
C TYR A 115 -28.59 36.50 4.03
N SER A 116 -29.80 35.92 4.05
CA SER A 116 -30.43 35.36 5.25
C SER A 116 -29.58 34.28 5.93
N PHE A 117 -28.84 33.46 5.16
CA PHE A 117 -27.91 32.48 5.67
C PHE A 117 -26.74 33.14 6.40
N HIS A 118 -26.17 34.21 5.82
CA HIS A 118 -25.03 34.91 6.40
C HIS A 118 -25.34 35.70 7.67
N ILE A 119 -26.59 36.11 7.85
CA ILE A 119 -27.03 36.77 9.12
C ILE A 119 -27.20 35.75 10.24
N ASN A 120 -27.75 34.57 9.92
CA ASN A 120 -28.10 33.57 10.94
C ASN A 120 -26.92 32.65 11.32
N GLU A 121 -25.89 32.56 10.47
CA GLU A 121 -24.75 31.68 10.71
C GLU A 121 -23.46 32.48 11.00
N ASN A 122 -22.75 32.07 12.05
CA ASN A 122 -21.46 32.68 12.38
C ASN A 122 -20.41 32.19 11.38
N SER A 123 -19.79 33.12 10.64
CA SER A 123 -18.76 32.83 9.65
C SER A 123 -17.56 32.03 10.23
N ALA A 124 -17.18 32.28 11.49
CA ALA A 124 -16.13 31.56 12.16
C ALA A 124 -16.48 30.07 12.35
N ASN A 125 -17.73 29.77 12.70
CA ASN A 125 -18.22 28.38 12.84
C ASN A 125 -18.24 27.66 11.50
N ILE A 126 -18.64 28.33 10.42
CA ILE A 126 -18.63 27.76 9.07
C ILE A 126 -17.20 27.40 8.65
N ILE A 127 -16.24 28.30 8.82
CA ILE A 127 -14.83 28.07 8.49
C ILE A 127 -14.28 26.88 9.30
N THR A 128 -14.58 26.81 10.59
CA THR A 128 -14.12 25.73 11.46
C THR A 128 -14.71 24.38 11.05
N LYS A 129 -16.02 24.31 10.78
CA LYS A 129 -16.69 23.09 10.29
C LYS A 129 -16.08 22.63 8.97
N VAL A 130 -15.96 23.53 7.98
CA VAL A 130 -15.38 23.20 6.68
C VAL A 130 -13.94 22.68 6.83
N LYS A 131 -13.10 23.33 7.65
CA LYS A 131 -11.71 22.89 7.90
C LYS A 131 -11.68 21.51 8.55
N THR A 132 -12.54 21.26 9.53
CA THR A 132 -12.62 19.99 10.24
C THR A 132 -13.09 18.87 9.31
N ASP A 133 -14.16 19.09 8.55
CA ASP A 133 -14.70 18.11 7.61
C ASP A 133 -13.71 17.77 6.49
N LEU A 134 -12.98 18.78 5.99
CA LEU A 134 -11.93 18.57 4.99
C LEU A 134 -10.75 17.77 5.53
N ASN A 135 -10.39 17.94 6.81
CA ASN A 135 -9.36 17.14 7.43
C ASN A 135 -9.80 15.67 7.59
N TYR A 136 -11.04 15.44 8.02
CA TYR A 136 -11.59 14.08 8.09
C TYR A 136 -11.70 13.43 6.71
N TYR A 137 -12.15 14.18 5.70
CA TYR A 137 -12.22 13.70 4.33
C TYR A 137 -10.83 13.34 3.79
N GLY A 138 -9.82 14.20 4.00
CA GLY A 138 -8.45 13.93 3.59
C GLY A 138 -7.85 12.71 4.27
N GLY A 139 -8.05 12.57 5.59
CA GLY A 139 -7.62 11.39 6.35
C GLY A 139 -8.33 10.10 5.90
N SER A 140 -9.62 10.19 5.52
CA SER A 140 -10.37 9.04 4.98
C SER A 140 -9.85 8.62 3.61
N LEU A 141 -9.48 9.57 2.74
CA LEU A 141 -8.87 9.27 1.44
C LEU A 141 -7.51 8.59 1.61
N GLU A 142 -6.69 9.09 2.53
CA GLU A 142 -5.38 8.52 2.86
C GLU A 142 -5.54 7.08 3.39
N ALA A 143 -6.43 6.87 4.35
CA ALA A 143 -6.71 5.54 4.89
C ALA A 143 -7.23 4.56 3.83
N LEU A 144 -8.11 5.01 2.92
CA LEU A 144 -8.60 4.20 1.80
C LEU A 144 -7.48 3.86 0.82
N SER A 145 -6.59 4.80 0.51
CA SER A 145 -5.46 4.56 -0.38
C SER A 145 -4.50 3.52 0.19
N ILE A 146 -4.12 3.67 1.45
CA ILE A 146 -3.30 2.70 2.17
C ILE A 146 -3.97 1.33 2.18
N PHE A 147 -5.27 1.27 2.51
CA PHE A 147 -6.02 0.01 2.55
C PHE A 147 -6.02 -0.71 1.19
N ILE A 148 -6.25 0.02 0.10
CA ILE A 148 -6.23 -0.56 -1.26
C ILE A 148 -4.83 -1.05 -1.61
N SER A 149 -3.78 -0.28 -1.30
CA SER A 149 -2.39 -0.66 -1.53
C SER A 149 -2.02 -1.96 -0.80
N GLU A 150 -2.31 -2.03 0.50
CA GLU A 150 -2.04 -3.21 1.32
C GLU A 150 -2.85 -4.44 0.86
N LEU A 151 -4.09 -4.23 0.41
CA LEU A 151 -4.92 -5.30 -0.12
C LEU A 151 -4.34 -5.86 -1.43
N ILE A 152 -3.85 -5.01 -2.32
CA ILE A 152 -3.18 -5.43 -3.56
C ILE A 152 -1.91 -6.23 -3.23
N ILE A 153 -1.08 -5.74 -2.30
CA ILE A 153 0.14 -6.42 -1.86
C ILE A 153 -0.21 -7.78 -1.23
N PHE A 154 -1.19 -7.81 -0.34
CA PHE A 154 -1.65 -9.04 0.32
C PHE A 154 -2.11 -10.10 -0.69
N LEU A 155 -2.92 -9.70 -1.67
CA LEU A 155 -3.38 -10.61 -2.73
C LEU A 155 -2.21 -11.13 -3.58
N GLY A 156 -1.30 -10.24 -3.97
CA GLY A 156 -0.10 -10.61 -4.72
C GLY A 156 0.77 -11.61 -3.97
N LEU A 157 1.05 -11.35 -2.68
CA LEU A 157 1.80 -12.25 -1.81
C LEU A 157 1.11 -13.59 -1.61
N SER A 158 -0.21 -13.58 -1.40
CA SER A 158 -0.98 -14.82 -1.22
C SER A 158 -0.91 -15.70 -2.45
N ILE A 159 -1.05 -15.12 -3.64
CA ILE A 159 -0.93 -15.84 -4.92
C ILE A 159 0.49 -16.38 -5.09
N PHE A 160 1.51 -15.56 -4.84
CA PHE A 160 2.92 -15.95 -4.97
C PHE A 160 3.27 -17.12 -4.04
N LEU A 161 2.89 -17.01 -2.77
CA LEU A 161 3.14 -18.07 -1.79
C LEU A 161 2.37 -19.36 -2.11
N PHE A 162 1.16 -19.26 -2.67
CA PHE A 162 0.37 -20.42 -3.08
C PHE A 162 1.10 -21.25 -4.15
N PHE A 163 1.81 -20.61 -5.07
CA PHE A 163 2.62 -21.32 -6.08
C PHE A 163 3.88 -21.96 -5.50
N ILE A 164 4.45 -21.41 -4.39
CA ILE A 164 5.65 -21.96 -3.77
C ILE A 164 5.30 -23.12 -2.82
N GLN A 165 4.32 -22.92 -1.95
CA GLN A 165 3.95 -23.88 -0.90
C GLN A 165 2.47 -23.74 -0.50
N SER A 166 1.60 -24.40 -1.23
CA SER A 166 0.14 -24.30 -1.06
C SER A 166 -0.36 -24.66 0.35
N SER A 167 0.19 -25.68 1.00
CA SER A 167 -0.24 -26.13 2.34
C SER A 167 0.07 -25.10 3.43
N GLY A 168 1.23 -24.42 3.35
CA GLY A 168 1.61 -23.36 4.28
C GLY A 168 0.70 -22.13 4.15
N VAL A 169 0.38 -21.75 2.94
CA VAL A 169 -0.52 -20.60 2.68
C VAL A 169 -1.92 -20.87 3.22
N PHE A 170 -2.43 -22.10 3.06
CA PHE A 170 -3.73 -22.47 3.59
C PHE A 170 -3.80 -22.33 5.11
N MET A 171 -2.76 -22.78 5.82
CA MET A 171 -2.67 -22.66 7.27
C MET A 171 -2.63 -21.21 7.75
N VAL A 172 -1.80 -20.37 7.10
CA VAL A 172 -1.70 -18.93 7.40
C VAL A 172 -3.01 -18.20 7.11
N SER A 173 -3.69 -18.55 6.00
CA SER A 173 -4.98 -17.95 5.64
C SER A 173 -6.06 -18.22 6.69
N ILE A 174 -6.15 -19.44 7.19
CA ILE A 174 -7.07 -19.81 8.28
C ILE A 174 -6.78 -18.96 9.52
N PHE A 175 -5.52 -18.82 9.88
CA PHE A 175 -5.09 -18.05 11.04
C PHE A 175 -5.49 -16.56 10.91
N ILE A 176 -5.27 -15.96 9.74
CA ILE A 176 -5.66 -14.57 9.46
C ILE A 176 -7.18 -14.39 9.56
N VAL A 177 -7.99 -15.27 8.94
CA VAL A 177 -9.46 -15.20 9.01
C VAL A 177 -9.94 -15.32 10.45
N PHE A 178 -9.34 -16.21 11.24
CA PHE A 178 -9.66 -16.39 12.65
C PHE A 178 -9.42 -15.09 13.45
N PHE A 179 -8.24 -14.46 13.30
CA PHE A 179 -7.93 -13.19 13.98
C PHE A 179 -8.81 -12.04 13.53
N LEU A 180 -9.09 -11.93 12.24
CA LEU A 180 -10.00 -10.91 11.71
C LEU A 180 -11.41 -11.06 12.27
N THR A 181 -11.89 -12.29 12.40
CA THR A 181 -13.22 -12.59 12.99
C THR A 181 -13.27 -12.18 14.46
N ILE A 182 -12.25 -12.55 15.24
CA ILE A 182 -12.12 -12.13 16.64
C ILE A 182 -12.12 -10.60 16.74
N PHE A 183 -11.25 -9.94 15.96
CA PHE A 183 -11.16 -8.48 15.95
C PHE A 183 -12.50 -7.84 15.62
N TYR A 184 -13.19 -8.30 14.59
CA TYR A 184 -14.50 -7.80 14.21
C TYR A 184 -15.53 -7.93 15.33
N VAL A 185 -15.64 -9.11 15.95
CA VAL A 185 -16.61 -9.37 17.03
C VAL A 185 -16.37 -8.46 18.25
N PHE A 186 -15.08 -8.29 18.64
CA PHE A 186 -14.75 -7.48 19.83
C PHE A 186 -14.88 -5.97 19.58
N PHE A 187 -14.50 -5.50 18.40
CA PHE A 187 -14.38 -4.06 18.15
C PHE A 187 -15.56 -3.45 17.39
N TYR A 188 -16.42 -4.25 16.73
CA TYR A 188 -17.52 -3.75 15.91
C TYR A 188 -18.44 -2.77 16.67
N LYS A 189 -18.90 -3.14 17.86
CA LYS A 189 -19.78 -2.29 18.69
C LYS A 189 -19.10 -0.99 19.09
N LYS A 190 -17.83 -1.05 19.47
CA LYS A 190 -17.03 0.10 19.89
C LYS A 190 -16.78 1.08 18.73
N ILE A 191 -16.49 0.58 17.54
CA ILE A 191 -16.32 1.39 16.33
C ILE A 191 -17.64 2.08 15.96
N GLN A 192 -18.76 1.38 16.06
CA GLN A 192 -20.07 1.94 15.78
C GLN A 192 -20.45 3.05 16.76
N GLN A 193 -20.19 2.87 18.06
CA GLN A 193 -20.41 3.89 19.09
C GLN A 193 -19.57 5.15 18.83
N MET A 194 -18.27 5.00 18.57
CA MET A 194 -17.40 6.13 18.23
C MET A 194 -17.86 6.87 16.95
N GLY A 195 -18.48 6.18 16.01
CA GLY A 195 -19.04 6.79 14.80
C GLY A 195 -20.28 7.64 15.09
N VAL A 196 -21.09 7.26 16.07
CA VAL A 196 -22.30 8.02 16.50
C VAL A 196 -21.92 9.23 17.34
N GLU A 197 -20.96 9.11 18.26
CA GLU A 197 -20.50 10.20 19.13
C GLU A 197 -19.82 11.36 18.37
N ARG A 198 -19.38 11.13 17.13
CA ARG A 198 -18.73 12.14 16.27
C ARG A 198 -19.70 12.90 15.35
N ARG A 199 -20.99 12.60 15.39
CA ARG A 199 -22.04 13.33 14.67
C ARG A 199 -22.65 14.43 15.51
#